data_7c22599592a402bb0336ffef354f3102
#
_entry.id   7c22599592a402bb0336ffef354f3102
#
_cell.length_a   1.000
_cell.length_b   1.000
_cell.length_c   1.000
_cell.angle_alpha   90.00
_cell.angle_beta   90.00
_cell.angle_gamma   90.00
#
_symmetry.space_group_name_H-M   'P 1'
#
loop_
_entity.id
_entity.type
_entity.pdbx_description
1 polymer ?
#
loop_
_entity_poly.entity_id
_entity_poly.type
_entity_poly.pdbx_seq_one_letter_code
_entity_poly.pdbx_strand_id
1 'polypeptide(L)'
;MTRIPAGIGHRICSHAVAWVTALMLAVAMVCIPQAVAMDDGTATDAVTVDINTATAPVTAQSGYHLTLDITNPTDHALPAGTVTLSTNVHYTFISRTDIQQWAQDEVGIPTPQVLAEVQTPDIAPGGTATVAIDVDADNAVLTSIAEWGPKPLRVDFHTDGTSVETHTFLTRSAEGLNGAATPALNVTVALPLSSTQWQVDTDDLTTLLTDGADADSDVISLSKTGEAQGKEQTQLLNNHPGVQVIADPTYLDAMRMPIRSSAIMQPAGFDITAYAAADTGRYDRTGIRAEDWNAATALAQYRQALGDDEAELDAVAWQGSASWTQQALTTAKRQGYDTVVATSDFSDMSLGIVRTDTTVVPTDAGDVTVLAAQPVLSGLAQGQA
;
A
#
# COMPACT_ATOMS: atom_id res chain seq x y z
N MET A 1 -53.10 13.05 -30.84
CA MET A 1 -52.55 13.67 -29.63
C MET A 1 -51.96 12.54 -28.80
N THR A 2 -50.73 12.20 -29.09
CA THR A 2 -50.01 11.12 -28.41
C THR A 2 -48.94 11.77 -27.53
N ARG A 3 -49.05 11.58 -26.24
CA ARG A 3 -48.08 12.10 -25.25
C ARG A 3 -46.81 11.26 -25.34
N ILE A 4 -45.69 11.90 -25.61
CA ILE A 4 -44.35 11.34 -25.52
C ILE A 4 -43.94 11.32 -24.02
N PRO A 5 -43.45 10.23 -23.47
CA PRO A 5 -42.97 10.23 -22.09
C PRO A 5 -41.62 10.98 -21.98
N ALA A 6 -41.63 12.07 -21.22
CA ALA A 6 -40.43 12.81 -20.85
C ALA A 6 -39.71 12.03 -19.74
N GLY A 7 -38.80 11.18 -20.10
CA GLY A 7 -38.06 10.40 -19.12
C GLY A 7 -36.69 9.87 -19.55
N ILE A 8 -36.39 9.88 -20.83
CA ILE A 8 -35.20 9.23 -21.38
C ILE A 8 -34.00 10.21 -21.57
N GLY A 9 -34.27 11.51 -21.74
CA GLY A 9 -33.23 12.49 -22.05
C GLY A 9 -32.29 12.87 -20.90
N HIS A 10 -32.63 12.60 -19.63
CA HIS A 10 -31.77 13.00 -18.48
C HIS A 10 -30.74 11.96 -18.10
N ARG A 11 -30.94 10.69 -18.46
CA ARG A 11 -30.00 9.61 -18.11
C ARG A 11 -28.75 9.57 -19.01
N ILE A 12 -28.89 9.99 -20.26
CA ILE A 12 -27.78 9.91 -21.25
C ILE A 12 -26.76 11.03 -21.05
N CYS A 13 -27.20 12.22 -20.63
CA CYS A 13 -26.27 13.33 -20.36
C CYS A 13 -25.36 13.10 -19.14
N SER A 14 -25.82 12.41 -18.11
CA SER A 14 -24.99 12.18 -16.91
C SER A 14 -23.85 11.19 -17.17
N HIS A 15 -24.07 10.18 -18.00
CA HIS A 15 -23.03 9.19 -18.33
C HIS A 15 -21.95 9.78 -19.25
N ALA A 16 -22.33 10.55 -20.25
CA ALA A 16 -21.36 11.19 -21.17
C ALA A 16 -20.45 12.17 -20.43
N VAL A 17 -20.96 12.90 -19.45
CA VAL A 17 -20.17 13.85 -18.65
C VAL A 17 -19.20 13.12 -17.72
N ALA A 18 -19.63 12.06 -17.03
CA ALA A 18 -18.76 11.28 -16.15
C ALA A 18 -17.57 10.68 -16.92
N TRP A 19 -17.80 10.20 -18.15
CA TRP A 19 -16.75 9.61 -18.99
C TRP A 19 -15.78 10.63 -19.56
N VAL A 20 -16.24 11.82 -19.94
CA VAL A 20 -15.36 12.90 -20.41
C VAL A 20 -14.47 13.43 -19.28
N THR A 21 -14.97 13.42 -18.04
CA THR A 21 -14.19 13.86 -16.87
C THR A 21 -13.09 12.85 -16.50
N ALA A 22 -13.37 11.55 -16.59
CA ALA A 22 -12.35 10.52 -16.43
C ALA A 22 -11.24 10.63 -17.48
N LEU A 23 -11.58 11.00 -18.72
CA LEU A 23 -10.61 11.22 -19.78
C LEU A 23 -9.67 12.39 -19.52
N MET A 24 -10.20 13.52 -19.04
CA MET A 24 -9.37 14.70 -18.71
C MET A 24 -8.40 14.41 -17.55
N LEU A 25 -8.80 13.62 -16.57
CA LEU A 25 -7.92 13.18 -15.48
C LEU A 25 -6.84 12.21 -15.97
N ALA A 26 -7.19 11.26 -16.84
CA ALA A 26 -6.21 10.31 -17.40
C ALA A 26 -5.14 11.02 -18.25
N VAL A 27 -5.52 12.04 -19.02
CA VAL A 27 -4.58 12.85 -19.82
C VAL A 27 -3.72 13.75 -18.92
N ALA A 28 -4.25 14.26 -17.81
CA ALA A 28 -3.46 15.07 -16.87
C ALA A 28 -2.42 14.22 -16.10
N MET A 29 -2.71 12.94 -15.84
CA MET A 29 -1.74 12.02 -15.21
C MET A 29 -0.61 11.56 -16.14
N VAL A 30 -0.84 11.52 -17.47
CA VAL A 30 0.21 11.17 -18.44
C VAL A 30 1.24 12.30 -18.64
N CYS A 31 0.90 13.54 -18.24
CA CYS A 31 1.79 14.70 -18.35
C CYS A 31 2.52 15.08 -17.06
N ILE A 32 2.44 14.30 -16.00
CA ILE A 32 3.40 14.45 -14.91
C ILE A 32 4.71 13.86 -15.44
N PRO A 33 5.79 14.64 -15.65
CA PRO A 33 7.07 14.03 -15.86
C PRO A 33 7.30 13.18 -14.61
N GLN A 34 7.28 11.86 -14.74
CA GLN A 34 7.98 11.03 -13.80
C GLN A 34 9.38 11.62 -13.78
N ALA A 35 9.73 12.31 -12.72
CA ALA A 35 11.12 12.41 -12.34
C ALA A 35 11.54 10.93 -12.16
N VAL A 36 11.98 10.33 -13.25
CA VAL A 36 12.91 9.23 -13.17
C VAL A 36 14.03 9.88 -12.37
N ALA A 37 14.10 9.59 -11.07
CA ALA A 37 15.37 9.62 -10.41
C ALA A 37 16.23 8.77 -11.35
N MET A 38 17.04 9.41 -12.17
CA MET A 38 18.25 8.79 -12.62
C MET A 38 18.95 8.50 -11.29
N ASP A 39 18.74 7.30 -10.81
CA ASP A 39 19.73 6.62 -10.02
C ASP A 39 20.98 6.73 -10.90
N ASP A 40 21.81 7.70 -10.57
CA ASP A 40 23.15 7.80 -11.07
C ASP A 40 23.79 6.55 -10.48
N GLY A 41 23.63 5.44 -11.22
CA GLY A 41 24.17 4.14 -10.89
C GLY A 41 25.69 4.23 -10.83
N THR A 42 26.18 4.87 -9.81
CA THR A 42 27.43 4.46 -9.20
C THR A 42 27.11 3.10 -8.58
N ALA A 43 27.33 2.03 -9.34
CA ALA A 43 27.50 0.71 -8.77
C ALA A 43 28.42 0.94 -7.56
N THR A 44 27.89 0.78 -6.36
CA THR A 44 28.68 0.83 -5.16
C THR A 44 29.62 -0.37 -5.28
N ASP A 45 30.91 -0.13 -5.50
CA ASP A 45 31.96 -1.18 -5.47
C ASP A 45 32.08 -1.79 -4.06
N ALA A 46 31.09 -1.61 -3.22
CA ALA A 46 31.07 -2.07 -1.85
C ALA A 46 30.35 -3.42 -1.73
N VAL A 47 30.94 -4.32 -0.97
CA VAL A 47 30.34 -5.60 -0.62
C VAL A 47 29.02 -5.37 0.11
N THR A 48 27.98 -6.12 -0.27
CA THR A 48 26.66 -6.05 0.38
C THR A 48 26.30 -7.36 1.06
N VAL A 49 25.48 -7.27 2.09
CA VAL A 49 24.86 -8.39 2.80
C VAL A 49 23.36 -8.21 2.80
N ASP A 50 22.66 -9.07 2.04
CA ASP A 50 21.23 -9.00 1.86
C ASP A 50 20.55 -10.19 2.54
N ILE A 51 19.56 -9.93 3.40
CA ILE A 51 18.82 -10.97 4.10
C ILE A 51 17.67 -11.46 3.21
N ASN A 52 17.74 -12.75 2.80
CA ASN A 52 16.73 -13.36 1.95
C ASN A 52 15.54 -13.88 2.74
N THR A 53 15.80 -14.59 3.84
CA THR A 53 14.76 -15.12 4.72
C THR A 53 15.19 -15.05 6.18
N ALA A 54 14.24 -14.82 7.06
CA ALA A 54 14.46 -14.86 8.50
C ALA A 54 13.23 -15.43 9.21
N THR A 55 13.42 -16.14 10.32
CA THR A 55 12.33 -16.57 11.19
C THR A 55 11.67 -15.36 11.82
N ALA A 56 10.40 -15.08 11.46
CA ALA A 56 9.69 -13.91 11.95
C ALA A 56 9.48 -13.95 13.49
N PRO A 57 8.69 -14.87 14.08
CA PRO A 57 8.67 -15.11 15.51
C PRO A 57 9.37 -16.42 15.87
N VAL A 58 10.36 -16.36 16.73
CA VAL A 58 10.94 -17.55 17.37
C VAL A 58 9.96 -18.13 18.37
N THR A 59 9.70 -19.42 18.29
CA THR A 59 8.90 -20.17 19.26
C THR A 59 9.80 -21.02 20.15
N ALA A 60 9.23 -21.66 21.14
CA ALA A 60 9.94 -22.62 21.99
C ALA A 60 10.45 -23.85 21.20
N GLN A 61 9.94 -24.09 19.97
CA GLN A 61 10.26 -25.25 19.14
C GLN A 61 10.94 -24.90 17.84
N SER A 62 10.82 -23.66 17.31
CA SER A 62 11.27 -23.35 15.94
C SER A 62 12.76 -23.02 15.83
N GLY A 63 13.41 -22.54 16.90
CA GLY A 63 14.70 -21.91 16.75
C GLY A 63 14.68 -20.63 15.90
N TYR A 64 15.84 -20.18 15.45
CA TYR A 64 15.97 -19.05 14.52
C TYR A 64 16.76 -19.47 13.28
N HIS A 65 16.20 -19.25 12.11
CA HIS A 65 16.80 -19.57 10.82
C HIS A 65 16.92 -18.29 10.00
N LEU A 66 18.10 -18.05 9.45
CA LEU A 66 18.42 -16.90 8.60
C LEU A 66 19.13 -17.39 7.35
N THR A 67 18.73 -16.91 6.19
CA THR A 67 19.52 -17.03 4.96
C THR A 67 19.84 -15.64 4.45
N LEU A 68 21.08 -15.45 4.03
CA LEU A 68 21.55 -14.18 3.47
C LEU A 68 22.45 -14.42 2.27
N ASP A 69 22.55 -13.43 1.41
CA ASP A 69 23.48 -13.37 0.29
C ASP A 69 24.54 -12.32 0.56
N ILE A 70 25.80 -12.71 0.36
CA ILE A 70 26.94 -11.80 0.40
C ILE A 70 27.38 -11.60 -1.04
N THR A 71 27.23 -10.38 -1.56
CA THR A 71 27.59 -10.04 -2.93
C THR A 71 28.88 -9.23 -2.95
N ASN A 72 29.82 -9.71 -3.75
CA ASN A 72 31.11 -9.06 -4.00
C ASN A 72 31.11 -8.37 -5.37
N PRO A 73 30.74 -7.10 -5.48
CA PRO A 73 30.75 -6.39 -6.75
C PRO A 73 32.17 -5.96 -7.20
N THR A 74 33.16 -6.15 -6.35
CA THR A 74 34.55 -5.71 -6.62
C THR A 74 35.24 -6.58 -7.67
N ASP A 75 36.34 -6.11 -8.21
CA ASP A 75 37.23 -6.84 -9.16
C ASP A 75 38.23 -7.79 -8.49
N HIS A 76 38.20 -7.91 -7.16
CA HIS A 76 39.06 -8.77 -6.37
C HIS A 76 38.22 -9.85 -5.65
N ALA A 77 38.82 -11.04 -5.50
CA ALA A 77 38.21 -12.09 -4.69
C ALA A 77 38.20 -11.70 -3.21
N LEU A 78 37.13 -11.93 -2.51
CA LEU A 78 37.07 -11.86 -1.05
C LEU A 78 37.47 -13.20 -0.47
N PRO A 79 38.46 -13.23 0.45
CA PRO A 79 38.82 -14.45 1.18
C PRO A 79 37.66 -14.95 2.03
N ALA A 80 37.71 -16.22 2.41
CA ALA A 80 36.81 -16.80 3.40
C ALA A 80 36.75 -15.90 4.65
N GLY A 81 35.55 -15.69 5.12
CA GLY A 81 35.27 -14.81 6.26
C GLY A 81 34.35 -15.47 7.27
N THR A 82 33.82 -14.67 8.18
CA THR A 82 32.89 -15.11 9.22
C THR A 82 31.66 -14.21 9.22
N VAL A 83 30.50 -14.82 9.27
CA VAL A 83 29.24 -14.11 9.62
C VAL A 83 28.94 -14.36 11.08
N THR A 84 28.86 -13.29 11.86
CA THR A 84 28.47 -13.30 13.27
C THR A 84 27.08 -12.74 13.42
N LEU A 85 26.20 -13.50 14.05
CA LEU A 85 24.84 -13.09 14.40
C LEU A 85 24.80 -12.75 15.90
N SER A 86 24.46 -11.50 16.24
CA SER A 86 24.47 -11.02 17.63
C SER A 86 23.23 -10.19 17.96
N THR A 87 22.83 -10.20 19.23
CA THR A 87 21.63 -9.53 19.72
C THR A 87 21.82 -8.89 21.09
N ASN A 88 20.82 -8.14 21.54
CA ASN A 88 20.67 -7.66 22.89
C ASN A 88 19.31 -8.10 23.47
N VAL A 89 19.30 -9.17 24.22
CA VAL A 89 18.08 -9.77 24.78
C VAL A 89 17.37 -8.88 25.81
N HIS A 90 18.07 -7.91 26.38
CA HIS A 90 17.54 -6.98 27.40
C HIS A 90 17.09 -5.64 26.80
N TYR A 91 17.41 -5.38 25.53
CA TYR A 91 17.02 -4.13 24.89
C TYR A 91 15.53 -4.13 24.58
N THR A 92 14.88 -2.99 24.80
CA THR A 92 13.49 -2.78 24.44
C THR A 92 13.38 -1.50 23.64
N PHE A 93 12.91 -1.59 22.40
CA PHE A 93 12.58 -0.42 21.61
C PHE A 93 11.40 0.30 22.24
N ILE A 94 11.55 1.59 22.51
CA ILE A 94 10.53 2.41 23.20
C ILE A 94 9.65 3.18 22.23
N SER A 95 10.07 3.30 20.96
CA SER A 95 9.32 4.01 19.94
C SER A 95 9.51 3.39 18.56
N ARG A 96 8.64 3.74 17.63
CA ARG A 96 8.79 3.37 16.22
C ARG A 96 10.00 4.03 15.57
N THR A 97 10.33 5.23 16.01
CA THR A 97 11.53 5.94 15.56
C THR A 97 12.79 5.16 15.92
N ASP A 98 12.88 4.60 17.13
CA ASP A 98 14.03 3.77 17.52
C ASP A 98 14.16 2.52 16.65
N ILE A 99 13.02 1.88 16.33
CA ILE A 99 12.98 0.71 15.42
C ILE A 99 13.48 1.11 14.04
N GLN A 100 12.99 2.23 13.51
CA GLN A 100 13.37 2.72 12.19
C GLN A 100 14.85 3.12 12.14
N GLN A 101 15.34 3.86 13.11
CA GLN A 101 16.74 4.27 13.19
C GLN A 101 17.69 3.08 13.27
N TRP A 102 17.30 2.03 14.00
CA TRP A 102 18.05 0.77 14.01
C TRP A 102 18.06 0.09 12.64
N ALA A 103 16.89 -0.03 11.99
CA ALA A 103 16.78 -0.66 10.69
C ALA A 103 17.53 0.08 9.57
N GLN A 104 17.73 1.39 9.72
CA GLN A 104 18.42 2.26 8.76
C GLN A 104 19.91 2.50 9.11
N ASP A 105 20.44 1.79 10.11
CA ASP A 105 21.80 1.97 10.61
C ASP A 105 22.13 3.40 11.07
N GLU A 106 21.10 4.13 11.54
CA GLU A 106 21.26 5.50 12.05
C GLU A 106 21.64 5.53 13.54
N VAL A 107 21.45 4.43 14.27
CA VAL A 107 21.76 4.32 15.69
C VAL A 107 22.49 3.02 16.01
N GLY A 108 23.61 3.12 16.72
CA GLY A 108 24.35 1.95 17.21
C GLY A 108 23.80 1.45 18.54
N ILE A 109 23.17 0.27 18.54
CA ILE A 109 22.73 -0.42 19.75
C ILE A 109 23.69 -1.55 20.05
N PRO A 110 24.30 -1.63 21.24
CA PRO A 110 25.16 -2.74 21.60
C PRO A 110 24.44 -4.09 21.55
N THR A 111 25.03 -5.08 20.86
CA THR A 111 24.51 -6.45 20.74
C THR A 111 25.50 -7.46 21.34
N PRO A 112 25.62 -7.52 22.69
CA PRO A 112 26.69 -8.27 23.35
C PRO A 112 26.50 -9.79 23.34
N GLN A 113 25.33 -10.32 22.99
CA GLN A 113 25.10 -11.76 22.98
C GLN A 113 25.23 -12.32 21.56
N VAL A 114 26.22 -13.18 21.35
CA VAL A 114 26.40 -13.91 20.09
C VAL A 114 25.44 -15.10 20.04
N LEU A 115 24.64 -15.16 18.98
CA LEU A 115 23.72 -16.26 18.70
C LEU A 115 24.39 -17.38 17.90
N ALA A 116 25.16 -17.00 16.87
CA ALA A 116 25.85 -17.93 15.99
C ALA A 116 27.01 -17.26 15.31
N GLU A 117 27.99 -18.09 14.90
CA GLU A 117 29.09 -17.72 14.00
C GLU A 117 29.19 -18.79 12.91
N VAL A 118 29.22 -18.37 11.64
CA VAL A 118 29.30 -19.26 10.48
C VAL A 118 30.42 -18.80 9.56
N GLN A 119 31.25 -19.75 9.10
CA GLN A 119 32.30 -19.47 8.13
C GLN A 119 31.71 -19.35 6.72
N THR A 120 32.21 -18.39 5.96
CA THR A 120 31.87 -18.20 4.56
C THR A 120 32.95 -18.74 3.65
N PRO A 121 32.63 -19.22 2.43
CA PRO A 121 33.62 -19.53 1.44
C PRO A 121 34.30 -18.26 0.89
N ASP A 122 35.37 -18.46 0.09
CA ASP A 122 35.89 -17.40 -0.77
C ASP A 122 34.82 -16.95 -1.78
N ILE A 123 34.71 -15.65 -2.03
CA ILE A 123 33.75 -15.10 -2.97
C ILE A 123 34.48 -14.46 -4.15
N ALA A 124 34.29 -15.03 -5.35
CA ALA A 124 34.92 -14.55 -6.56
C ALA A 124 34.50 -13.09 -6.90
N PRO A 125 35.32 -12.36 -7.69
CA PRO A 125 34.94 -11.06 -8.22
C PRO A 125 33.55 -11.13 -8.95
N GLY A 126 32.66 -10.20 -8.64
CA GLY A 126 31.29 -10.19 -9.18
C GLY A 126 30.44 -11.38 -8.71
N GLY A 127 30.88 -12.18 -7.75
CA GLY A 127 30.19 -13.36 -7.26
C GLY A 127 29.31 -13.08 -6.05
N THR A 128 28.40 -14.03 -5.75
CA THR A 128 27.54 -14.03 -4.56
C THR A 128 27.67 -15.37 -3.84
N ALA A 129 27.72 -15.33 -2.51
CA ALA A 129 27.67 -16.51 -1.65
C ALA A 129 26.44 -16.48 -0.77
N THR A 130 25.61 -17.54 -0.85
CA THR A 130 24.47 -17.72 0.05
C THR A 130 24.92 -18.42 1.33
N VAL A 131 24.61 -17.86 2.49
CA VAL A 131 24.93 -18.38 3.81
C VAL A 131 23.64 -18.68 4.57
N ALA A 132 23.54 -19.88 5.14
CA ALA A 132 22.46 -20.26 6.04
C ALA A 132 22.98 -20.29 7.49
N ILE A 133 22.22 -19.72 8.40
CA ILE A 133 22.52 -19.70 9.83
C ILE A 133 21.36 -20.31 10.57
N ASP A 134 21.61 -21.39 11.29
CA ASP A 134 20.61 -22.11 12.08
C ASP A 134 20.98 -22.02 13.56
N VAL A 135 20.03 -21.55 14.36
CA VAL A 135 20.14 -21.44 15.82
C VAL A 135 19.07 -22.30 16.45
N ASP A 136 19.48 -23.30 17.21
CA ASP A 136 18.55 -24.24 17.83
C ASP A 136 17.58 -23.56 18.82
N ALA A 137 16.38 -24.12 18.97
CA ALA A 137 15.33 -23.57 19.83
C ALA A 137 15.74 -23.50 21.32
N ASP A 138 16.64 -24.37 21.77
CA ASP A 138 17.18 -24.44 23.13
C ASP A 138 18.46 -23.59 23.34
N ASN A 139 18.86 -22.82 22.32
CA ASN A 139 19.98 -21.90 22.45
C ASN A 139 19.82 -20.98 23.66
N ALA A 140 20.87 -20.88 24.49
CA ALA A 140 20.84 -20.16 25.75
C ALA A 140 20.49 -18.66 25.61
N VAL A 141 20.89 -18.02 24.49
CA VAL A 141 20.57 -16.62 24.20
C VAL A 141 19.09 -16.49 23.83
N LEU A 142 18.57 -17.35 22.92
CA LEU A 142 17.16 -17.34 22.56
C LEU A 142 16.24 -17.58 23.77
N THR A 143 16.59 -18.54 24.62
CA THR A 143 15.79 -18.89 25.80
C THR A 143 15.84 -17.83 26.90
N SER A 144 16.88 -16.98 26.92
CA SER A 144 17.02 -15.89 27.89
C SER A 144 16.16 -14.65 27.55
N ILE A 145 15.59 -14.57 26.35
CA ILE A 145 14.63 -13.52 26.02
C ILE A 145 13.34 -13.71 26.85
N ALA A 146 13.16 -12.89 27.84
CA ALA A 146 12.04 -12.98 28.78
C ALA A 146 10.93 -11.95 28.52
N GLU A 147 11.25 -10.88 27.80
CA GLU A 147 10.32 -9.77 27.56
C GLU A 147 9.84 -9.75 26.12
N TRP A 148 8.57 -9.42 25.94
CA TRP A 148 7.96 -9.27 24.64
C TRP A 148 8.54 -8.07 23.87
N GLY A 149 8.49 -8.16 22.55
CA GLY A 149 8.91 -7.10 21.64
C GLY A 149 10.15 -7.48 20.83
N PRO A 150 10.39 -6.73 19.74
CA PRO A 150 11.57 -6.94 18.92
C PRO A 150 12.83 -6.65 19.71
N LYS A 151 13.87 -7.45 19.46
CA LYS A 151 15.22 -7.25 19.96
C LYS A 151 16.11 -6.86 18.77
N PRO A 152 17.08 -5.95 18.94
CA PRO A 152 18.05 -5.66 17.89
C PRO A 152 18.83 -6.92 17.54
N LEU A 153 18.89 -7.24 16.25
CA LEU A 153 19.69 -8.32 15.72
C LEU A 153 20.65 -7.76 14.69
N ARG A 154 21.95 -7.99 14.91
CA ARG A 154 23.02 -7.52 14.05
C ARG A 154 23.66 -8.70 13.34
N VAL A 155 23.86 -8.54 12.06
CA VAL A 155 24.61 -9.46 11.19
C VAL A 155 25.90 -8.77 10.80
N ASP A 156 27.03 -9.30 11.27
CA ASP A 156 28.37 -8.81 10.93
C ASP A 156 29.06 -9.80 9.99
N PHE A 157 29.30 -9.40 8.77
CA PHE A 157 30.22 -10.13 7.90
C PHE A 157 31.62 -9.52 8.00
N HIS A 158 32.62 -10.36 8.29
CA HIS A 158 34.01 -9.94 8.41
C HIS A 158 34.92 -10.89 7.65
N THR A 159 35.83 -10.33 6.86
CA THR A 159 36.94 -11.01 6.20
C THR A 159 38.13 -10.08 6.17
N ASP A 160 39.31 -10.54 5.67
CA ASP A 160 40.53 -9.69 5.59
C ASP A 160 40.24 -8.41 4.77
N GLY A 161 40.25 -7.27 5.46
CA GLY A 161 40.11 -5.94 4.87
C GLY A 161 38.66 -5.49 4.59
N THR A 162 37.65 -6.33 4.86
CA THR A 162 36.24 -5.98 4.63
C THR A 162 35.39 -6.31 5.85
N SER A 163 34.53 -5.37 6.26
CA SER A 163 33.54 -5.57 7.28
C SER A 163 32.22 -4.91 6.83
N VAL A 164 31.14 -5.68 6.87
CA VAL A 164 29.79 -5.21 6.54
C VAL A 164 28.85 -5.54 7.69
N GLU A 165 28.11 -4.55 8.16
CA GLU A 165 27.12 -4.68 9.21
C GLU A 165 25.72 -4.49 8.61
N THR A 166 24.77 -5.34 8.98
CA THR A 166 23.37 -5.25 8.58
C THR A 166 22.49 -5.44 9.80
N HIS A 167 21.49 -4.60 9.93
CA HIS A 167 20.56 -4.59 11.06
C HIS A 167 19.21 -5.24 10.72
N THR A 168 18.71 -6.05 11.64
CA THR A 168 17.37 -6.64 11.56
C THR A 168 16.81 -6.85 12.97
N PHE A 169 15.81 -7.71 13.12
CA PHE A 169 15.12 -7.90 14.39
C PHE A 169 14.97 -9.38 14.73
N LEU A 170 15.01 -9.65 16.03
CA LEU A 170 14.68 -10.94 16.61
C LEU A 170 13.46 -10.79 17.51
N THR A 171 12.40 -11.56 17.24
CA THR A 171 11.18 -11.54 18.05
C THR A 171 10.90 -12.94 18.57
N ARG A 172 10.59 -13.06 19.86
CA ARG A 172 10.16 -14.33 20.47
C ARG A 172 8.66 -14.31 20.73
N SER A 173 7.97 -15.43 20.48
CA SER A 173 6.54 -15.56 20.73
C SER A 173 6.18 -15.49 22.21
N ALA A 174 4.93 -15.14 22.52
CA ALA A 174 4.42 -15.07 23.89
C ALA A 174 4.51 -16.40 24.64
N GLU A 175 4.39 -17.53 23.95
CA GLU A 175 4.48 -18.87 24.52
C GLU A 175 5.85 -19.18 25.14
N GLY A 176 6.88 -18.49 24.66
CA GLY A 176 8.22 -18.58 25.21
C GLY A 176 8.53 -17.55 26.29
N LEU A 177 7.59 -16.65 26.61
CA LEU A 177 7.81 -15.53 27.53
C LEU A 177 7.12 -15.79 28.89
N ASN A 178 7.84 -15.60 29.98
CA ASN A 178 7.31 -15.76 31.33
C ASN A 178 6.26 -14.67 31.63
N GLY A 179 4.99 -15.04 31.61
CA GLY A 179 3.88 -14.21 32.11
C GLY A 179 3.45 -13.02 31.23
N ALA A 180 3.94 -12.91 30.00
CA ALA A 180 3.49 -11.86 29.11
C ALA A 180 2.15 -12.23 28.43
N ALA A 181 1.06 -11.59 28.86
CA ALA A 181 -0.17 -11.59 28.09
C ALA A 181 -0.01 -10.65 26.88
N THR A 182 0.17 -11.22 25.69
CA THR A 182 0.13 -10.45 24.45
C THR A 182 -1.31 -10.28 23.99
N PRO A 183 -1.86 -9.06 23.94
CA PRO A 183 -3.19 -8.86 23.38
C PRO A 183 -3.19 -9.24 21.89
N ALA A 184 -4.29 -9.83 21.42
CA ALA A 184 -4.47 -10.13 20.01
C ALA A 184 -4.42 -8.83 19.19
N LEU A 185 -3.61 -8.81 18.14
CA LEU A 185 -3.61 -7.72 17.16
C LEU A 185 -4.71 -8.01 16.13
N ASN A 186 -5.70 -7.12 16.06
CA ASN A 186 -6.70 -7.16 15.01
C ASN A 186 -6.17 -6.39 13.80
N VAL A 187 -5.98 -7.09 12.70
CA VAL A 187 -5.51 -6.49 11.43
C VAL A 187 -6.64 -6.60 10.41
N THR A 188 -7.01 -5.46 9.82
CA THR A 188 -7.92 -5.40 8.68
C THR A 188 -7.10 -5.06 7.44
N VAL A 189 -7.17 -5.92 6.44
CA VAL A 189 -6.58 -5.67 5.12
C VAL A 189 -7.67 -5.13 4.22
N ALA A 190 -7.53 -3.88 3.79
CA ALA A 190 -8.41 -3.23 2.81
C ALA A 190 -7.70 -3.13 1.47
N LEU A 191 -8.35 -3.60 0.40
CA LEU A 191 -7.85 -3.55 -0.96
C LEU A 191 -8.69 -2.58 -1.78
N PRO A 192 -8.11 -1.51 -2.35
CA PRO A 192 -8.79 -0.69 -3.34
C PRO A 192 -8.90 -1.47 -4.65
N LEU A 193 -10.11 -1.67 -5.11
CA LEU A 193 -10.39 -2.32 -6.39
C LEU A 193 -10.69 -1.25 -7.43
N SER A 194 -9.66 -0.80 -8.12
CA SER A 194 -9.71 0.23 -9.16
C SER A 194 -8.67 -0.06 -10.24
N SER A 195 -8.72 0.66 -11.35
CA SER A 195 -7.72 0.54 -12.41
C SER A 195 -7.35 1.91 -12.97
N THR A 196 -6.10 2.06 -13.37
CA THR A 196 -5.59 3.18 -14.17
C THR A 196 -5.39 2.79 -15.64
N GLN A 197 -5.69 1.53 -15.99
CA GLN A 197 -5.45 0.95 -17.32
C GLN A 197 -6.65 1.13 -18.25
N TRP A 198 -7.04 2.40 -18.42
CA TRP A 198 -8.12 2.78 -19.33
C TRP A 198 -7.57 3.12 -20.73
N GLN A 199 -8.37 2.86 -21.75
CA GLN A 199 -8.13 3.29 -23.12
C GLN A 199 -9.33 4.05 -23.65
N VAL A 200 -9.06 4.98 -24.55
CA VAL A 200 -10.08 5.79 -25.23
C VAL A 200 -10.20 5.29 -26.66
N ASP A 201 -11.42 5.00 -27.09
CA ASP A 201 -11.71 4.82 -28.50
C ASP A 201 -11.83 6.21 -29.16
N THR A 202 -10.88 6.54 -30.03
CA THR A 202 -10.81 7.85 -30.67
C THR A 202 -11.89 8.04 -31.74
N ASP A 203 -12.36 6.96 -32.35
CA ASP A 203 -13.39 7.00 -33.38
C ASP A 203 -14.76 7.23 -32.73
N ASP A 204 -15.04 6.51 -31.64
CA ASP A 204 -16.24 6.69 -30.83
C ASP A 204 -16.25 8.08 -30.16
N LEU A 205 -15.08 8.54 -29.65
CA LEU A 205 -14.96 9.91 -29.12
C LEU A 205 -15.26 10.97 -30.21
N THR A 206 -14.76 10.77 -31.43
CA THR A 206 -15.02 11.67 -32.54
C THR A 206 -16.50 11.68 -32.91
N THR A 207 -17.13 10.52 -32.96
CA THR A 207 -18.58 10.39 -33.21
C THR A 207 -19.39 11.09 -32.11
N LEU A 208 -19.03 10.88 -30.83
CA LEU A 208 -19.69 11.56 -29.70
C LEU A 208 -19.57 13.09 -29.81
N LEU A 209 -18.43 13.60 -30.22
CA LEU A 209 -18.17 15.05 -30.34
C LEU A 209 -18.87 15.67 -31.57
N THR A 210 -19.07 14.90 -32.65
CA THR A 210 -19.67 15.40 -33.90
C THR A 210 -21.19 15.21 -33.94
N ASP A 211 -21.66 14.06 -33.49
CA ASP A 211 -23.08 13.66 -33.59
C ASP A 211 -23.88 13.87 -32.31
N GLY A 212 -23.19 14.21 -31.23
CA GLY A 212 -23.80 14.48 -29.92
C GLY A 212 -24.06 13.23 -29.07
N ALA A 213 -24.65 13.43 -27.89
CA ALA A 213 -24.75 12.43 -26.82
C ALA A 213 -25.72 11.25 -27.09
N ASP A 214 -26.27 11.13 -28.29
CA ASP A 214 -27.12 10.00 -28.69
C ASP A 214 -26.34 8.80 -29.23
N ALA A 215 -24.99 8.92 -29.29
CA ALA A 215 -24.13 7.80 -29.67
C ALA A 215 -24.02 6.83 -28.49
N ASP A 216 -24.58 5.65 -28.68
CA ASP A 216 -24.56 4.51 -27.73
C ASP A 216 -23.17 3.82 -27.73
N SER A 217 -22.11 4.60 -27.63
CA SER A 217 -20.73 4.15 -27.78
C SER A 217 -19.96 4.24 -26.49
N ASP A 218 -19.32 3.13 -26.11
CA ASP A 218 -18.39 3.03 -24.98
C ASP A 218 -17.05 3.69 -25.33
N VAL A 219 -17.00 5.03 -25.28
CA VAL A 219 -15.79 5.82 -25.59
C VAL A 219 -14.59 5.44 -24.73
N ILE A 220 -14.82 4.94 -23.53
CA ILE A 220 -13.78 4.52 -22.59
C ILE A 220 -13.99 3.06 -22.21
N SER A 221 -12.95 2.27 -22.35
CA SER A 221 -12.95 0.86 -21.95
C SER A 221 -11.68 0.49 -21.21
N LEU A 222 -11.68 -0.67 -20.54
CA LEU A 222 -10.44 -1.22 -19.99
C LEU A 222 -9.53 -1.70 -21.13
N SER A 223 -8.25 -1.39 -21.02
CA SER A 223 -7.24 -1.97 -21.89
C SER A 223 -7.12 -3.48 -21.64
N LYS A 224 -6.52 -4.23 -22.57
CA LYS A 224 -6.23 -5.66 -22.38
C LYS A 224 -5.40 -5.92 -21.11
N THR A 225 -4.51 -5.01 -20.75
CA THR A 225 -3.75 -5.08 -19.49
C THR A 225 -4.67 -4.89 -18.29
N GLY A 226 -5.60 -3.93 -18.35
CA GLY A 226 -6.60 -3.70 -17.30
C GLY A 226 -7.54 -4.89 -17.10
N GLU A 227 -7.99 -5.52 -18.20
CA GLU A 227 -8.80 -6.75 -18.11
C GLU A 227 -8.03 -7.92 -17.50
N ALA A 228 -6.75 -8.09 -17.85
CA ALA A 228 -5.90 -9.14 -17.28
C ALA A 228 -5.69 -8.91 -15.78
N GLN A 229 -5.38 -7.68 -15.38
CA GLN A 229 -5.25 -7.28 -13.98
C GLN A 229 -6.54 -7.55 -13.19
N GLY A 230 -7.70 -7.25 -13.77
CA GLY A 230 -8.99 -7.52 -13.14
C GLY A 230 -9.22 -9.01 -12.85
N LYS A 231 -8.81 -9.89 -13.76
CA LYS A 231 -8.88 -11.34 -13.56
C LYS A 231 -7.96 -11.81 -12.43
N GLU A 232 -6.74 -11.30 -12.36
CA GLU A 232 -5.78 -11.60 -11.29
C GLU A 232 -6.29 -11.11 -9.93
N GLN A 233 -6.82 -9.88 -9.87
CA GLN A 233 -7.44 -9.35 -8.66
C GLN A 233 -8.62 -10.21 -8.20
N THR A 234 -9.49 -10.64 -9.12
CA THR A 234 -10.61 -11.52 -8.81
C THR A 234 -10.13 -12.85 -8.23
N GLN A 235 -9.09 -13.44 -8.82
CA GLN A 235 -8.51 -14.68 -8.31
C GLN A 235 -7.90 -14.49 -6.91
N LEU A 236 -7.19 -13.39 -6.69
CA LEU A 236 -6.65 -13.02 -5.37
C LEU A 236 -7.77 -12.95 -4.33
N LEU A 237 -8.85 -12.23 -4.62
CA LEU A 237 -9.97 -12.04 -3.71
C LEU A 237 -10.71 -13.35 -3.39
N ASN A 238 -10.84 -14.24 -4.38
CA ASN A 238 -11.42 -15.57 -4.16
C ASN A 238 -10.56 -16.43 -3.23
N ASN A 239 -9.25 -16.30 -3.31
CA ASN A 239 -8.30 -17.03 -2.45
C ASN A 239 -8.21 -16.43 -1.04
N HIS A 240 -8.57 -15.16 -0.88
CA HIS A 240 -8.44 -14.41 0.38
C HIS A 240 -9.77 -13.79 0.84
N PRO A 241 -10.74 -14.62 1.30
CA PRO A 241 -12.08 -14.13 1.64
C PRO A 241 -12.13 -13.15 2.83
N GLY A 242 -11.06 -13.04 3.61
CA GLY A 242 -10.95 -12.10 4.74
C GLY A 242 -10.59 -10.67 4.35
N VAL A 243 -10.15 -10.43 3.10
CA VAL A 243 -9.81 -9.09 2.62
C VAL A 243 -11.07 -8.24 2.46
N GLN A 244 -11.03 -7.01 2.95
CA GLN A 244 -12.08 -6.00 2.74
C GLN A 244 -11.84 -5.31 1.39
N VAL A 245 -12.82 -5.38 0.51
CA VAL A 245 -12.74 -4.80 -0.84
C VAL A 245 -13.47 -3.48 -0.86
N ILE A 246 -12.74 -2.41 -1.22
CA ILE A 246 -13.32 -1.08 -1.44
C ILE A 246 -13.28 -0.82 -2.93
N ALA A 247 -14.42 -0.92 -3.59
CA ALA A 247 -14.51 -0.97 -5.03
C ALA A 247 -14.86 0.38 -5.66
N ASP A 248 -14.16 0.73 -6.74
CA ASP A 248 -14.59 1.78 -7.66
C ASP A 248 -15.77 1.26 -8.49
N PRO A 249 -16.96 1.84 -8.38
CA PRO A 249 -18.14 1.36 -9.10
C PRO A 249 -17.99 1.45 -10.62
N THR A 250 -17.23 2.42 -11.14
CA THR A 250 -16.94 2.53 -12.56
C THR A 250 -16.10 1.34 -13.05
N TYR A 251 -15.13 0.90 -12.23
CA TYR A 251 -14.32 -0.27 -12.56
C TYR A 251 -15.12 -1.57 -12.48
N LEU A 252 -16.02 -1.69 -11.51
CA LEU A 252 -16.92 -2.87 -11.41
C LEU A 252 -17.80 -3.00 -12.66
N ASP A 253 -18.38 -1.90 -13.14
CA ASP A 253 -19.21 -1.86 -14.35
C ASP A 253 -18.40 -2.30 -15.57
N ALA A 254 -17.20 -1.75 -15.76
CA ALA A 254 -16.33 -2.09 -16.87
C ALA A 254 -15.87 -3.55 -16.87
N MET A 255 -15.66 -4.15 -15.69
CA MET A 255 -15.26 -5.56 -15.57
C MET A 255 -16.40 -6.55 -15.82
N ARG A 256 -17.64 -6.12 -15.74
CA ARG A 256 -18.86 -6.95 -15.89
C ARG A 256 -18.86 -8.22 -15.03
N MET A 257 -18.22 -8.15 -13.87
CA MET A 257 -18.09 -9.30 -12.96
C MET A 257 -18.60 -8.96 -11.57
N PRO A 258 -19.44 -9.80 -10.97
CA PRO A 258 -19.85 -9.60 -9.59
C PRO A 258 -18.65 -9.88 -8.67
N ILE A 259 -18.08 -8.85 -8.10
CA ILE A 259 -17.04 -8.94 -7.09
C ILE A 259 -17.66 -8.59 -5.74
N ARG A 260 -17.34 -9.41 -4.74
CA ARG A 260 -17.71 -9.11 -3.37
C ARG A 260 -17.04 -7.80 -2.93
N SER A 261 -17.84 -6.77 -2.68
CA SER A 261 -17.38 -5.49 -2.15
C SER A 261 -17.80 -5.34 -0.69
N SER A 262 -16.96 -4.72 0.12
CA SER A 262 -17.23 -4.37 1.53
C SER A 262 -17.64 -2.92 1.68
N ALA A 263 -17.20 -2.07 0.77
CA ALA A 263 -17.58 -0.67 0.61
C ALA A 263 -17.31 -0.24 -0.84
N ILE A 264 -17.82 0.92 -1.22
CA ILE A 264 -17.54 1.55 -2.51
C ILE A 264 -16.77 2.84 -2.30
N MET A 265 -15.88 3.17 -3.25
CA MET A 265 -15.18 4.45 -3.25
C MET A 265 -15.79 5.42 -4.27
N GLN A 266 -15.21 6.60 -4.35
CA GLN A 266 -15.59 7.61 -5.35
C GLN A 266 -15.45 7.05 -6.78
N PRO A 267 -16.43 7.37 -7.67
CA PRO A 267 -16.42 6.89 -9.05
C PRO A 267 -15.17 7.29 -9.83
N ALA A 268 -14.74 6.42 -10.75
CA ALA A 268 -13.60 6.62 -11.64
C ALA A 268 -12.29 6.98 -10.93
N GLY A 269 -12.13 6.57 -9.68
CA GLY A 269 -10.97 6.91 -8.87
C GLY A 269 -10.77 8.42 -8.68
N PHE A 270 -11.86 9.22 -8.65
CA PHE A 270 -11.78 10.67 -8.52
C PHE A 270 -10.97 11.09 -7.30
N ASP A 271 -9.96 11.94 -7.50
CA ASP A 271 -9.06 12.39 -6.44
C ASP A 271 -9.63 13.59 -5.68
N ILE A 272 -10.38 13.32 -4.61
CA ILE A 272 -10.94 14.35 -3.73
C ILE A 272 -9.84 15.17 -3.05
N THR A 273 -8.70 14.54 -2.73
CA THR A 273 -7.60 15.22 -2.02
C THR A 273 -6.92 16.25 -2.90
N ALA A 274 -6.66 15.92 -4.17
CA ALA A 274 -6.14 16.86 -5.16
C ALA A 274 -7.18 17.93 -5.53
N TYR A 275 -8.46 17.55 -5.69
CA TYR A 275 -9.55 18.49 -5.94
C TYR A 275 -9.63 19.56 -4.86
N ALA A 276 -9.61 19.16 -3.59
CA ALA A 276 -9.69 20.08 -2.47
C ALA A 276 -8.44 20.98 -2.32
N ALA A 277 -7.28 20.50 -2.76
CA ALA A 277 -6.03 21.27 -2.74
C ALA A 277 -5.91 22.28 -3.90
N ALA A 278 -6.68 22.08 -4.96
CA ALA A 278 -6.65 22.91 -6.17
C ALA A 278 -7.66 24.08 -6.12
N ASP A 279 -7.56 24.96 -7.11
CA ASP A 279 -8.62 25.92 -7.44
C ASP A 279 -9.80 25.17 -8.08
N THR A 280 -10.87 24.93 -7.30
CA THR A 280 -12.06 24.20 -7.73
C THR A 280 -12.74 24.80 -8.96
N GLY A 281 -12.62 26.12 -9.19
CA GLY A 281 -13.11 26.77 -10.40
C GLY A 281 -12.45 26.29 -11.69
N ARG A 282 -11.31 25.57 -11.62
CA ARG A 282 -10.73 24.91 -12.80
C ARG A 282 -11.51 23.67 -13.18
N TYR A 283 -11.94 22.89 -12.19
CA TYR A 283 -12.74 21.69 -12.42
C TYR A 283 -14.11 22.06 -13.01
N ASP A 284 -14.78 23.08 -12.48
CA ASP A 284 -16.05 23.58 -13.01
C ASP A 284 -15.95 23.97 -14.50
N ARG A 285 -14.82 24.61 -14.90
CA ARG A 285 -14.58 24.99 -16.30
C ARG A 285 -14.36 23.80 -17.23
N THR A 286 -13.96 22.64 -16.70
CA THR A 286 -13.84 21.39 -17.46
C THR A 286 -15.09 20.54 -17.43
N GLY A 287 -16.15 21.04 -16.79
CA GLY A 287 -17.43 20.33 -16.67
C GLY A 287 -17.49 19.30 -15.55
N ILE A 288 -16.43 19.17 -14.74
CA ILE A 288 -16.42 18.26 -13.58
C ILE A 288 -17.20 18.88 -12.45
N ARG A 289 -18.28 18.23 -12.05
CA ARG A 289 -19.15 18.67 -10.96
C ARG A 289 -19.05 17.75 -9.75
N ALA A 290 -19.35 18.30 -8.59
CA ALA A 290 -19.37 17.52 -7.35
C ALA A 290 -20.40 16.37 -7.38
N GLU A 291 -21.48 16.55 -8.14
CA GLU A 291 -22.52 15.53 -8.34
C GLU A 291 -22.01 14.30 -9.10
N ASP A 292 -20.94 14.43 -9.88
CA ASP A 292 -20.41 13.32 -10.70
C ASP A 292 -19.66 12.29 -9.87
N TRP A 293 -19.16 12.69 -8.70
CA TRP A 293 -18.30 11.86 -7.85
C TRP A 293 -18.73 11.78 -6.37
N ASN A 294 -19.91 12.26 -6.02
CA ASN A 294 -20.41 12.18 -4.65
C ASN A 294 -20.82 10.75 -4.26
N ALA A 295 -21.05 10.51 -2.97
CA ALA A 295 -21.40 9.20 -2.43
C ALA A 295 -22.70 8.64 -3.02
N ALA A 296 -23.68 9.50 -3.31
CA ALA A 296 -24.96 9.07 -3.91
C ALA A 296 -24.77 8.58 -5.36
N THR A 297 -23.91 9.24 -6.13
CA THR A 297 -23.55 8.82 -7.50
C THR A 297 -22.75 7.51 -7.46
N ALA A 298 -21.82 7.37 -6.51
CA ALA A 298 -21.10 6.12 -6.31
C ALA A 298 -22.06 4.95 -6.07
N LEU A 299 -23.05 5.11 -5.20
CA LEU A 299 -24.05 4.09 -4.91
C LEU A 299 -24.94 3.80 -6.12
N ALA A 300 -25.34 4.82 -6.87
CA ALA A 300 -26.16 4.64 -8.07
C ALA A 300 -25.41 3.86 -9.16
N GLN A 301 -24.13 4.13 -9.38
CA GLN A 301 -23.28 3.38 -10.32
C GLN A 301 -23.03 1.94 -9.84
N TYR A 302 -22.83 1.74 -8.54
CA TYR A 302 -22.71 0.40 -7.97
C TYR A 302 -23.95 -0.45 -8.22
N ARG A 303 -25.14 0.10 -7.98
CA ARG A 303 -26.43 -0.55 -8.28
C ARG A 303 -26.54 -0.92 -9.76
N GLN A 304 -26.16 -0.01 -10.63
CA GLN A 304 -26.13 -0.25 -12.08
C GLN A 304 -25.17 -1.39 -12.44
N ALA A 305 -23.94 -1.38 -11.92
CA ALA A 305 -22.93 -2.41 -12.17
C ALA A 305 -23.39 -3.81 -11.74
N LEU A 306 -24.17 -3.90 -10.66
CA LEU A 306 -24.76 -5.15 -10.18
C LEU A 306 -26.06 -5.54 -10.89
N GLY A 307 -26.75 -4.59 -11.53
CA GLY A 307 -28.12 -4.78 -12.00
C GLY A 307 -29.14 -4.96 -10.86
N ASP A 308 -28.85 -4.39 -9.67
CA ASP A 308 -29.67 -4.48 -8.47
C ASP A 308 -29.91 -3.09 -7.88
N ASP A 309 -31.08 -2.54 -8.10
CA ASP A 309 -31.47 -1.20 -7.64
C ASP A 309 -31.63 -1.10 -6.10
N GLU A 310 -31.71 -2.24 -5.40
CA GLU A 310 -31.86 -2.32 -3.94
C GLU A 310 -30.53 -2.55 -3.23
N ALA A 311 -29.42 -2.76 -3.96
CA ALA A 311 -28.12 -2.96 -3.36
C ALA A 311 -27.72 -1.76 -2.51
N GLU A 312 -27.18 -2.05 -1.32
CA GLU A 312 -26.71 -1.04 -0.37
C GLU A 312 -25.27 -1.35 0.04
N LEU A 313 -24.41 -0.35 -0.01
CA LEU A 313 -23.06 -0.37 0.55
C LEU A 313 -22.68 1.03 1.04
N ASP A 314 -21.86 1.06 2.07
CA ASP A 314 -21.27 2.30 2.55
C ASP A 314 -20.29 2.87 1.51
N ALA A 315 -20.39 4.18 1.25
CA ALA A 315 -19.44 4.90 0.44
C ALA A 315 -18.34 5.50 1.33
N VAL A 316 -17.09 5.21 1.00
CA VAL A 316 -15.91 5.73 1.68
C VAL A 316 -15.05 6.50 0.68
N ALA A 317 -14.43 7.61 1.10
CA ALA A 317 -13.50 8.30 0.23
C ALA A 317 -12.09 7.72 0.39
N TRP A 318 -11.51 7.23 -0.70
CA TRP A 318 -10.14 6.75 -0.72
C TRP A 318 -9.18 7.90 -0.98
N GLN A 319 -8.02 7.92 -0.29
CA GLN A 319 -7.00 8.95 -0.49
C GLN A 319 -6.46 8.91 -1.92
N GLY A 320 -6.38 10.09 -2.54
CA GLY A 320 -5.74 10.28 -3.83
C GLY A 320 -4.25 10.64 -3.69
N SER A 321 -3.78 11.53 -4.56
CA SER A 321 -2.37 11.93 -4.66
C SER A 321 -1.91 12.94 -3.61
N ALA A 322 -2.84 13.60 -2.91
CA ALA A 322 -2.55 14.57 -1.86
C ALA A 322 -2.98 14.04 -0.47
N SER A 323 -2.51 14.72 0.59
CA SER A 323 -2.87 14.37 1.96
C SER A 323 -4.29 14.81 2.32
N TRP A 324 -4.92 14.12 3.27
CA TRP A 324 -6.18 14.55 3.88
C TRP A 324 -5.98 15.79 4.75
N THR A 325 -6.18 16.97 4.17
CA THR A 325 -6.25 18.24 4.91
C THR A 325 -7.63 18.44 5.51
N GLN A 326 -7.76 19.39 6.45
CA GLN A 326 -9.06 19.80 6.99
C GLN A 326 -10.03 20.21 5.87
N GLN A 327 -9.55 20.87 4.83
CA GLN A 327 -10.34 21.27 3.66
C GLN A 327 -10.80 20.04 2.87
N ALA A 328 -9.92 19.07 2.65
CA ALA A 328 -10.25 17.84 1.92
C ALA A 328 -11.28 17.00 2.67
N LEU A 329 -11.13 16.87 4.00
CA LEU A 329 -12.11 16.20 4.85
C LEU A 329 -13.48 16.89 4.81
N THR A 330 -13.49 18.24 4.91
CA THR A 330 -14.74 19.02 4.78
C THR A 330 -15.41 18.82 3.42
N THR A 331 -14.58 18.76 2.36
CA THR A 331 -15.06 18.52 0.99
C THR A 331 -15.68 17.13 0.86
N ALA A 332 -14.98 16.09 1.32
CA ALA A 332 -15.50 14.72 1.32
C ALA A 332 -16.84 14.61 2.07
N LYS A 333 -16.92 15.21 3.27
CA LYS A 333 -18.15 15.22 4.08
C LYS A 333 -19.31 15.89 3.36
N ARG A 334 -19.09 17.03 2.72
CA ARG A 334 -20.14 17.73 1.94
C ARG A 334 -20.67 16.90 0.78
N GLN A 335 -19.86 15.97 0.27
CA GLN A 335 -20.24 15.07 -0.82
C GLN A 335 -20.77 13.71 -0.32
N GLY A 336 -21.07 13.62 0.98
CA GLY A 336 -21.72 12.46 1.58
C GLY A 336 -20.78 11.33 2.00
N TYR A 337 -19.46 11.56 2.03
CA TYR A 337 -18.51 10.61 2.56
C TYR A 337 -18.28 10.86 4.05
N ASP A 338 -18.84 10.00 4.88
CA ASP A 338 -18.72 10.07 6.35
C ASP A 338 -17.41 9.40 6.84
N THR A 339 -16.85 8.55 6.02
CA THR A 339 -15.61 7.82 6.29
C THR A 339 -14.61 8.04 5.16
N VAL A 340 -13.35 8.27 5.52
CA VAL A 340 -12.23 8.36 4.58
C VAL A 340 -11.13 7.38 4.94
N VAL A 341 -10.43 6.87 3.94
CA VAL A 341 -9.24 6.02 4.11
C VAL A 341 -8.00 6.84 3.82
N ALA A 342 -7.13 6.96 4.82
CA ALA A 342 -5.83 7.62 4.69
C ALA A 342 -4.75 6.55 4.50
N THR A 343 -4.11 6.54 3.33
CA THR A 343 -3.07 5.57 2.96
C THR A 343 -1.67 6.04 3.30
N SER A 344 -1.47 7.36 3.44
CA SER A 344 -0.21 7.99 3.81
C SER A 344 -0.44 9.28 4.58
N ASP A 345 0.57 9.73 5.31
CA ASP A 345 0.71 11.09 5.89
C ASP A 345 -0.46 11.60 6.74
N PHE A 346 -1.25 10.68 7.32
CA PHE A 346 -2.24 11.04 8.32
C PHE A 346 -1.64 10.86 9.72
N SER A 347 -0.68 11.71 10.08
CA SER A 347 -0.07 11.74 11.40
C SER A 347 0.17 13.17 11.82
N ASP A 348 0.02 13.45 13.11
CA ASP A 348 0.50 14.71 13.68
C ASP A 348 2.01 14.62 13.83
N MET A 349 2.73 15.03 12.77
CA MET A 349 4.19 15.04 12.73
C MET A 349 4.79 15.86 13.87
N SER A 350 4.03 16.83 14.42
CA SER A 350 4.50 17.70 15.50
C SER A 350 4.71 16.97 16.82
N LEU A 351 4.04 15.83 17.02
CA LEU A 351 4.09 15.05 18.26
C LEU A 351 4.82 13.72 18.10
N GLY A 352 5.27 13.35 16.89
CA GLY A 352 5.88 12.04 16.62
C GLY A 352 4.92 10.86 16.83
N ILE A 353 3.62 11.13 16.92
CA ILE A 353 2.60 10.12 17.14
C ILE A 353 2.03 9.71 15.78
N VAL A 354 2.29 8.49 15.38
CA VAL A 354 1.65 7.88 14.21
C VAL A 354 0.33 7.28 14.66
N ARG A 355 -0.77 7.79 14.12
CA ARG A 355 -2.09 7.21 14.34
C ARG A 355 -2.37 6.17 13.27
N THR A 356 -2.62 4.94 13.68
CA THR A 356 -2.94 3.80 12.81
C THR A 356 -4.30 3.20 13.19
N ASP A 357 -5.13 4.02 13.80
CA ASP A 357 -6.45 3.65 14.29
C ASP A 357 -7.54 4.50 13.61
N THR A 358 -8.75 4.27 14.02
CA THR A 358 -9.89 5.09 13.63
C THR A 358 -9.87 6.38 14.43
N THR A 359 -9.85 7.52 13.73
CA THR A 359 -9.89 8.85 14.34
C THR A 359 -11.09 9.63 13.81
N VAL A 360 -11.84 10.26 14.69
CA VAL A 360 -12.92 11.18 14.29
C VAL A 360 -12.38 12.60 14.26
N VAL A 361 -12.51 13.24 13.10
CA VAL A 361 -12.06 14.62 12.87
C VAL A 361 -13.28 15.51 12.67
N PRO A 362 -13.50 16.51 13.54
CA PRO A 362 -14.56 17.49 13.33
C PRO A 362 -14.24 18.40 12.14
N THR A 363 -15.22 18.64 11.28
CA THR A 363 -15.14 19.58 10.16
C THR A 363 -16.30 20.55 10.18
N ASP A 364 -16.22 21.64 9.38
CA ASP A 364 -17.32 22.59 9.23
C ASP A 364 -18.60 21.97 8.60
N ALA A 365 -18.48 20.78 7.99
CA ALA A 365 -19.59 20.03 7.41
C ALA A 365 -20.11 18.89 8.30
N GLY A 366 -19.48 18.68 9.46
CA GLY A 366 -19.75 17.60 10.40
C GLY A 366 -18.55 16.69 10.59
N ASP A 367 -18.69 15.69 11.45
CA ASP A 367 -17.62 14.76 11.79
C ASP A 367 -17.29 13.81 10.64
N VAL A 368 -15.99 13.54 10.45
CA VAL A 368 -15.46 12.56 9.48
C VAL A 368 -14.65 11.51 10.23
N THR A 369 -14.95 10.27 9.97
CA THR A 369 -14.16 9.13 10.46
C THR A 369 -13.00 8.88 9.51
N VAL A 370 -11.77 8.93 10.03
CA VAL A 370 -10.56 8.65 9.27
C VAL A 370 -10.03 7.27 9.66
N LEU A 371 -9.92 6.39 8.69
CA LEU A 371 -9.27 5.09 8.81
C LEU A 371 -7.82 5.22 8.34
N ALA A 372 -6.89 5.35 9.27
CA ALA A 372 -5.48 5.53 8.93
C ALA A 372 -4.79 4.17 8.71
N ALA A 373 -4.24 3.97 7.52
CA ALA A 373 -3.47 2.78 7.20
C ALA A 373 -2.15 2.76 7.99
N GLN A 374 -1.67 1.55 8.28
CA GLN A 374 -0.35 1.36 8.85
C GLN A 374 0.69 1.27 7.70
N PRO A 375 1.58 2.28 7.54
CA PRO A 375 2.42 2.38 6.33
C PRO A 375 3.37 1.20 6.17
N VAL A 376 4.01 0.73 7.25
CA VAL A 376 4.97 -0.40 7.19
C VAL A 376 4.27 -1.69 6.78
N LEU A 377 3.14 -2.03 7.42
CA LEU A 377 2.39 -3.24 7.04
C LEU A 377 1.83 -3.14 5.62
N SER A 378 1.39 -1.95 5.21
CA SER A 378 0.92 -1.70 3.84
C SER A 378 2.05 -1.87 2.82
N GLY A 379 3.25 -1.33 3.11
CA GLY A 379 4.44 -1.49 2.27
C GLY A 379 4.86 -2.94 2.12
N LEU A 380 4.92 -3.69 3.22
CA LEU A 380 5.22 -5.13 3.20
C LEU A 380 4.19 -5.92 2.38
N ALA A 381 2.90 -5.60 2.52
CA ALA A 381 1.85 -6.25 1.73
C ALA A 381 1.94 -5.94 0.22
N GLN A 382 2.56 -4.83 -0.15
CA GLN A 382 2.81 -4.42 -1.54
C GLN A 382 4.15 -4.93 -2.09
N GLY A 383 4.94 -5.66 -1.30
CA GLY A 383 6.27 -6.13 -1.68
C GLY A 383 7.32 -5.03 -1.72
N GLN A 384 7.08 -3.92 -1.04
CA GLN A 384 8.02 -2.81 -0.84
C GLN A 384 8.71 -3.03 0.52
N ALA A 385 9.60 -4.03 0.60
CA ALA A 385 10.41 -4.31 1.79
C ALA A 385 11.85 -3.94 1.50
#